data_1f8bdb6cb6de74369b32ce4ae1e2925d
#
_entry.id   1f8bdb6cb6de74369b32ce4ae1e2925d
#
_cell.length_a   1.000
_cell.length_b   1.000
_cell.length_c   1.000
_cell.angle_alpha   90.00
_cell.angle_beta   90.00
_cell.angle_gamma   90.00
#
_symmetry.space_group_name_H-M   'P 1'
#
loop_
_entity.id
_entity.type
_entity.pdbx_description
1 polymer ?
#
loop_
_entity_poly.entity_id
_entity_poly.type
_entity_poly.pdbx_seq_one_letter_code
_entity_poly.pdbx_strand_id
1 'polypeptide(L)'
;MIRAAIAASLALALAACATTGDAAAAHPEARAYSNTADATADVDAALARAAANGKRVLLVLGANWCHDSRALAGWLETPRFAALTAERYEVVFVNVGMPQTGDGHNLDIARRFGLAEVPGTPALLVLTAEGRAVNLDTAASWRNAGSRSEDAIFAELAALAGKPD
;
A
#
# COMPACT_ATOMS: atom_id res chain seq x y z
N MET A 1 -74.38 36.40 -12.96
CA MET A 1 -73.91 35.80 -11.72
C MET A 1 -73.11 34.57 -12.07
N ILE A 2 -71.77 34.72 -12.19
CA ILE A 2 -70.81 33.66 -12.57
C ILE A 2 -69.84 33.49 -11.39
N ARG A 3 -69.92 32.33 -10.72
CA ARG A 3 -69.01 31.98 -9.63
C ARG A 3 -67.74 31.35 -10.22
N ALA A 4 -66.62 32.03 -10.06
CA ALA A 4 -65.33 31.50 -10.37
C ALA A 4 -64.85 30.62 -9.21
N ALA A 5 -64.56 29.36 -9.49
CA ALA A 5 -63.92 28.41 -8.58
C ALA A 5 -62.39 28.50 -8.78
N ILE A 6 -61.70 28.88 -7.73
CA ILE A 6 -60.22 28.88 -7.70
C ILE A 6 -59.81 27.48 -7.18
N ALA A 7 -59.17 26.70 -8.05
CA ALA A 7 -58.51 25.45 -7.69
C ALA A 7 -57.07 25.74 -7.19
N ALA A 8 -56.83 25.54 -5.90
CA ALA A 8 -55.49 25.60 -5.33
C ALA A 8 -54.76 24.26 -5.54
N SER A 9 -53.76 24.25 -6.38
CA SER A 9 -52.88 23.10 -6.58
C SER A 9 -51.80 23.09 -5.52
N LEU A 10 -51.85 22.14 -4.60
CA LEU A 10 -50.85 21.88 -3.57
C LEU A 10 -49.71 21.04 -4.18
N ALA A 11 -48.58 21.68 -4.50
CA ALA A 11 -47.39 20.95 -4.93
C ALA A 11 -46.64 20.37 -3.73
N LEU A 12 -46.68 19.06 -3.62
CA LEU A 12 -45.91 18.31 -2.62
C LEU A 12 -44.48 18.15 -3.11
N ALA A 13 -43.56 18.93 -2.54
CA ALA A 13 -42.13 18.78 -2.79
C ALA A 13 -41.61 17.58 -1.98
N LEU A 14 -41.34 16.44 -2.63
CA LEU A 14 -40.54 15.36 -2.04
C LEU A 14 -39.07 15.81 -1.96
N ALA A 15 -38.62 16.17 -0.76
CA ALA A 15 -37.21 16.28 -0.49
C ALA A 15 -36.59 14.87 -0.44
N ALA A 16 -35.97 14.46 -1.52
CA ALA A 16 -35.12 13.27 -1.54
C ALA A 16 -33.87 13.55 -0.69
N CYS A 17 -33.84 13.05 0.54
CA CYS A 17 -32.60 12.94 1.30
C CYS A 17 -31.68 11.96 0.55
N ALA A 18 -30.79 12.48 -0.27
CA ALA A 18 -29.65 11.71 -0.74
C ALA A 18 -28.77 11.44 0.47
N THR A 19 -28.89 10.26 1.07
CA THR A 19 -27.85 9.73 1.95
C THR A 19 -26.62 9.49 1.07
N THR A 20 -25.69 10.44 1.06
CA THR A 20 -24.32 10.18 0.63
C THR A 20 -23.75 9.19 1.65
N GLY A 21 -23.98 7.91 1.41
CA GLY A 21 -23.19 6.86 2.04
C GLY A 21 -21.74 7.15 1.68
N ASP A 22 -20.93 7.38 2.70
CA ASP A 22 -19.48 7.44 2.58
C ASP A 22 -19.05 6.04 2.12
N ALA A 23 -19.07 5.84 0.80
CA ALA A 23 -18.46 4.67 0.20
C ALA A 23 -16.98 4.86 0.48
N ALA A 24 -16.44 4.10 1.44
CA ALA A 24 -15.01 4.01 1.67
C ALA A 24 -14.35 3.94 0.29
N ALA A 25 -13.52 4.93 -0.04
CA ALA A 25 -12.94 5.05 -1.38
C ALA A 25 -12.30 3.71 -1.73
N ALA A 26 -12.83 3.05 -2.77
CA ALA A 26 -12.36 1.73 -3.16
C ALA A 26 -10.89 1.90 -3.58
N HIS A 27 -9.97 1.39 -2.75
CA HIS A 27 -8.55 1.39 -3.10
C HIS A 27 -8.30 0.42 -4.26
N PRO A 28 -7.33 0.70 -5.13
CA PRO A 28 -6.91 -0.25 -6.15
C PRO A 28 -6.34 -1.51 -5.51
N GLU A 29 -6.44 -2.65 -6.21
CA GLU A 29 -5.84 -3.90 -5.76
C GLU A 29 -4.98 -4.52 -6.85
N ALA A 30 -3.82 -5.06 -6.48
CA ALA A 30 -2.94 -5.81 -7.37
C ALA A 30 -2.40 -7.08 -6.70
N ARG A 31 -2.05 -8.08 -7.53
CA ARG A 31 -1.49 -9.36 -7.11
C ARG A 31 -0.01 -9.44 -7.49
N ALA A 32 0.82 -8.74 -6.75
CA ALA A 32 2.24 -8.56 -7.06
C ALA A 32 3.17 -9.63 -6.42
N TYR A 33 2.65 -10.50 -5.55
CA TYR A 33 3.47 -11.44 -4.77
C TYR A 33 3.57 -12.79 -5.48
N SER A 34 4.71 -13.05 -6.11
CA SER A 34 4.98 -14.32 -6.81
C SER A 34 5.15 -15.48 -5.82
N ASN A 35 4.62 -16.66 -6.20
CA ASN A 35 4.84 -17.90 -5.47
C ASN A 35 6.07 -18.69 -5.98
N THR A 36 6.67 -18.27 -7.09
CA THR A 36 7.73 -19.02 -7.80
C THR A 36 9.01 -18.21 -8.00
N ALA A 37 9.02 -16.91 -7.65
CA ALA A 37 10.21 -16.09 -7.74
C ALA A 37 11.24 -16.48 -6.69
N ASP A 38 12.52 -16.37 -7.03
CA ASP A 38 13.61 -16.40 -6.07
C ASP A 38 13.71 -15.03 -5.38
N ALA A 39 13.01 -14.92 -4.27
CA ALA A 39 12.90 -13.65 -3.55
C ALA A 39 14.26 -13.12 -3.08
N THR A 40 15.20 -14.00 -2.74
CA THR A 40 16.55 -13.61 -2.32
C THR A 40 17.32 -13.00 -3.50
N ALA A 41 17.28 -13.66 -4.66
CA ALA A 41 17.91 -13.13 -5.86
C ALA A 41 17.30 -11.81 -6.31
N ASP A 42 15.97 -11.66 -6.22
CA ASP A 42 15.28 -10.42 -6.57
C ASP A 42 15.71 -9.25 -5.66
N VAL A 43 15.84 -9.49 -4.35
CA VAL A 43 16.32 -8.50 -3.38
C VAL A 43 17.78 -8.12 -3.63
N ASP A 44 18.65 -9.09 -3.89
CA ASP A 44 20.06 -8.83 -4.19
C ASP A 44 20.22 -8.02 -5.49
N ALA A 45 19.44 -8.34 -6.51
CA ALA A 45 19.40 -7.58 -7.75
C ALA A 45 18.91 -6.15 -7.54
N ALA A 46 17.89 -5.94 -6.69
CA ALA A 46 17.40 -4.61 -6.36
C ALA A 46 18.44 -3.78 -5.60
N LEU A 47 19.15 -4.36 -4.64
CA LEU A 47 20.25 -3.69 -3.94
C LEU A 47 21.38 -3.29 -4.90
N ALA A 48 21.75 -4.18 -5.83
CA ALA A 48 22.76 -3.87 -6.83
C ALA A 48 22.32 -2.70 -7.74
N ARG A 49 21.05 -2.66 -8.16
CA ARG A 49 20.51 -1.53 -8.93
C ARG A 49 20.48 -0.25 -8.11
N ALA A 50 20.04 -0.32 -6.85
CA ALA A 50 20.01 0.81 -5.94
C ALA A 50 21.41 1.41 -5.72
N ALA A 51 22.42 0.57 -5.53
CA ALA A 51 23.81 1.00 -5.44
C ALA A 51 24.32 1.70 -6.73
N ALA A 52 23.86 1.24 -7.90
CA ALA A 52 24.27 1.82 -9.18
C ALA A 52 23.58 3.16 -9.51
N ASN A 53 22.34 3.38 -9.03
CA ASN A 53 21.53 4.53 -9.41
C ASN A 53 21.21 5.50 -8.25
N GLY A 54 21.68 5.21 -7.04
CA GLY A 54 21.49 6.06 -5.86
C GLY A 54 20.08 6.05 -5.27
N LYS A 55 19.24 5.07 -5.66
CA LYS A 55 17.90 4.91 -5.11
C LYS A 55 17.91 4.08 -3.82
N ARG A 56 16.76 4.04 -3.14
CA ARG A 56 16.51 3.11 -2.04
C ARG A 56 15.85 1.83 -2.54
N VAL A 57 15.90 0.77 -1.75
CA VAL A 57 15.08 -0.42 -2.00
C VAL A 57 13.81 -0.32 -1.18
N LEU A 58 12.65 -0.46 -1.84
CA LEU A 58 11.34 -0.60 -1.21
C LEU A 58 10.98 -2.08 -1.16
N LEU A 59 11.21 -2.71 -0.02
CA LEU A 59 10.94 -4.12 0.19
C LEU A 59 9.56 -4.29 0.81
N VAL A 60 8.63 -4.86 0.05
CA VAL A 60 7.24 -5.07 0.47
C VAL A 60 7.01 -6.55 0.76
N LEU A 61 6.92 -6.88 2.06
CA LEU A 61 6.73 -8.23 2.57
C LEU A 61 5.22 -8.49 2.71
N GLY A 62 4.64 -9.32 1.85
CA GLY A 62 3.19 -9.49 1.83
C GLY A 62 2.75 -10.79 1.18
N ALA A 63 1.46 -10.87 0.84
CA ALA A 63 0.90 -12.04 0.15
C ALA A 63 -0.39 -11.69 -0.60
N ASN A 64 -0.67 -12.41 -1.70
CA ASN A 64 -1.85 -12.18 -2.53
C ASN A 64 -3.19 -12.55 -1.88
N TRP A 65 -3.20 -13.29 -0.79
CA TRP A 65 -4.42 -13.56 -0.02
C TRP A 65 -4.80 -12.38 0.88
N CYS A 66 -3.83 -11.56 1.31
CA CYS A 66 -4.04 -10.44 2.22
C CYS A 66 -4.59 -9.21 1.47
N HIS A 67 -5.74 -8.72 1.96
CA HIS A 67 -6.39 -7.53 1.41
C HIS A 67 -5.48 -6.28 1.46
N ASP A 68 -4.88 -6.01 2.62
CA ASP A 68 -3.98 -4.87 2.79
C ASP A 68 -2.74 -4.95 1.91
N SER A 69 -2.21 -6.16 1.68
CA SER A 69 -1.09 -6.39 0.76
C SER A 69 -1.47 -6.06 -0.68
N ARG A 70 -2.67 -6.49 -1.12
CA ARG A 70 -3.16 -6.17 -2.47
C ARG A 70 -3.46 -4.68 -2.62
N ALA A 71 -4.02 -4.05 -1.59
CA ALA A 71 -4.29 -2.62 -1.58
C ALA A 71 -3.00 -1.80 -1.75
N LEU A 72 -1.96 -2.12 -0.98
CA LEU A 72 -0.66 -1.44 -1.11
C LEU A 72 -0.03 -1.67 -2.48
N ALA A 73 -0.04 -2.91 -2.98
CA ALA A 73 0.45 -3.22 -4.32
C ALA A 73 -0.32 -2.44 -5.40
N GLY A 74 -1.65 -2.37 -5.29
CA GLY A 74 -2.49 -1.61 -6.21
C GLY A 74 -2.17 -0.12 -6.21
N TRP A 75 -1.96 0.50 -5.04
CA TRP A 75 -1.51 1.91 -4.96
C TRP A 75 -0.18 2.10 -5.68
N LEU A 76 0.80 1.23 -5.47
CA LEU A 76 2.13 1.34 -6.09
C LEU A 76 2.08 1.25 -7.63
N GLU A 77 1.04 0.65 -8.22
CA GLU A 77 0.82 0.59 -9.66
C GLU A 77 0.15 1.84 -10.25
N THR A 78 -0.43 2.72 -9.41
CA THR A 78 -1.08 3.94 -9.91
C THR A 78 -0.04 4.93 -10.46
N PRO A 79 -0.39 5.80 -11.44
CA PRO A 79 0.58 6.71 -12.05
C PRO A 79 1.31 7.62 -11.07
N ARG A 80 0.63 8.08 -10.01
CA ARG A 80 1.21 8.93 -8.98
C ARG A 80 2.32 8.22 -8.21
N PHE A 81 2.07 6.99 -7.78
CA PHE A 81 3.05 6.19 -7.04
C PHE A 81 4.13 5.63 -7.95
N ALA A 82 3.78 5.23 -9.17
CA ALA A 82 4.75 4.76 -10.14
C ALA A 82 5.81 5.84 -10.46
N ALA A 83 5.41 7.11 -10.53
CA ALA A 83 6.34 8.22 -10.69
C ALA A 83 7.30 8.35 -9.49
N LEU A 84 6.78 8.29 -8.25
CA LEU A 84 7.60 8.33 -7.03
C LEU A 84 8.57 7.14 -6.95
N THR A 85 8.06 5.93 -7.20
CA THR A 85 8.89 4.72 -7.12
C THR A 85 9.94 4.70 -8.22
N ALA A 86 9.58 5.09 -9.45
CA ALA A 86 10.55 5.19 -10.54
C ALA A 86 11.68 6.19 -10.25
N GLU A 87 11.42 7.26 -9.50
CA GLU A 87 12.42 8.25 -9.13
C GLU A 87 13.29 7.82 -7.94
N ARG A 88 12.68 7.21 -6.91
CA ARG A 88 13.29 7.06 -5.58
C ARG A 88 13.59 5.64 -5.17
N TYR A 89 12.95 4.64 -5.78
CA TYR A 89 12.97 3.28 -5.27
C TYR A 89 13.26 2.21 -6.32
N GLU A 90 13.91 1.15 -5.89
CA GLU A 90 13.88 -0.17 -6.50
C GLU A 90 12.87 -1.01 -5.70
N VAL A 91 11.70 -1.30 -6.29
CA VAL A 91 10.61 -1.99 -5.58
C VAL A 91 10.76 -3.51 -5.71
N VAL A 92 10.64 -4.22 -4.59
CA VAL A 92 10.62 -5.68 -4.54
C VAL A 92 9.44 -6.16 -3.72
N PHE A 93 8.59 -7.00 -4.31
CA PHE A 93 7.53 -7.69 -3.59
C PHE A 93 8.00 -9.09 -3.19
N VAL A 94 7.98 -9.37 -1.90
CA VAL A 94 8.36 -10.67 -1.35
C VAL A 94 7.12 -11.33 -0.77
N ASN A 95 6.79 -12.52 -1.30
CA ASN A 95 5.74 -13.35 -0.73
C ASN A 95 6.23 -13.98 0.58
N VAL A 96 5.56 -13.69 1.68
CA VAL A 96 5.89 -14.23 3.01
C VAL A 96 4.86 -15.24 3.54
N GLY A 97 3.92 -15.66 2.71
CA GLY A 97 2.89 -16.63 3.12
C GLY A 97 1.98 -16.09 4.21
N MET A 98 1.81 -16.85 5.29
CA MET A 98 0.97 -16.52 6.45
C MET A 98 1.81 -16.53 7.73
N PRO A 99 2.69 -15.55 7.94
CA PRO A 99 3.63 -15.56 9.08
C PRO A 99 2.93 -15.57 10.44
N GLN A 100 1.74 -14.97 10.56
CA GLN A 100 0.95 -14.91 11.79
C GLN A 100 0.36 -16.27 12.22
N THR A 101 0.31 -17.26 11.32
CA THR A 101 -0.19 -18.62 11.63
C THR A 101 0.93 -19.67 11.71
N GLY A 102 2.18 -19.27 11.50
CA GLY A 102 3.33 -20.16 11.42
C GLY A 102 3.63 -20.69 10.01
N ASP A 103 2.76 -20.41 9.02
CA ASP A 103 2.95 -20.81 7.61
C ASP A 103 3.68 -19.73 6.79
N GLY A 104 4.65 -19.07 7.43
CA GLY A 104 5.48 -18.06 6.79
C GLY A 104 6.66 -18.66 6.05
N HIS A 105 7.05 -18.01 4.95
CA HIS A 105 8.28 -18.30 4.19
C HIS A 105 9.00 -17.01 3.81
N ASN A 106 10.25 -17.10 3.36
CA ASN A 106 11.10 -15.92 3.06
C ASN A 106 11.28 -14.94 4.24
N LEU A 107 11.02 -15.38 5.48
CA LEU A 107 11.14 -14.53 6.67
C LEU A 107 12.61 -14.26 7.05
N ASP A 108 13.53 -15.05 6.55
CA ASP A 108 14.97 -14.80 6.62
C ASP A 108 15.37 -13.51 5.92
N ILE A 109 14.67 -13.12 4.85
CA ILE A 109 14.87 -11.82 4.18
C ILE A 109 14.55 -10.66 5.13
N ALA A 110 13.43 -10.73 5.88
CA ALA A 110 13.09 -9.71 6.87
C ALA A 110 14.18 -9.62 7.96
N ARG A 111 14.60 -10.77 8.48
CA ARG A 111 15.65 -10.86 9.52
C ARG A 111 17.01 -10.34 9.03
N ARG A 112 17.36 -10.58 7.77
CA ARG A 112 18.58 -10.07 7.14
C ARG A 112 18.71 -8.54 7.28
N PHE A 113 17.57 -7.83 7.24
CA PHE A 113 17.55 -6.37 7.34
C PHE A 113 17.11 -5.84 8.71
N GLY A 114 17.14 -6.71 9.74
CA GLY A 114 16.91 -6.31 11.13
C GLY A 114 15.45 -6.37 11.59
N LEU A 115 14.51 -6.78 10.75
CA LEU A 115 13.13 -7.03 11.15
C LEU A 115 13.01 -8.47 11.67
N ALA A 116 13.11 -8.64 12.99
CA ALA A 116 13.16 -9.97 13.62
C ALA A 116 11.90 -10.80 13.36
N GLU A 117 10.73 -10.15 13.34
CA GLU A 117 9.43 -10.79 13.14
C GLU A 117 8.56 -9.99 12.16
N VAL A 118 7.73 -10.71 11.41
CA VAL A 118 6.67 -10.15 10.56
C VAL A 118 5.32 -10.51 11.18
N PRO A 119 4.77 -9.66 12.08
CA PRO A 119 3.57 -10.00 12.85
C PRO A 119 2.29 -9.99 12.02
N GLY A 120 2.37 -9.58 10.77
CA GLY A 120 1.27 -9.52 9.81
C GLY A 120 1.70 -8.90 8.50
N THR A 121 0.80 -8.94 7.52
CA THR A 121 1.06 -8.47 6.16
C THR A 121 0.14 -7.30 5.77
N PRO A 122 0.65 -6.36 4.96
CA PRO A 122 2.05 -6.22 4.56
C PRO A 122 2.92 -5.63 5.69
N ALA A 123 4.21 -5.98 5.69
CA ALA A 123 5.24 -5.18 6.32
C ALA A 123 6.10 -4.53 5.22
N LEU A 124 6.62 -3.33 5.48
CA LEU A 124 7.37 -2.59 4.48
C LEU A 124 8.69 -2.10 5.07
N LEU A 125 9.79 -2.44 4.42
CA LEU A 125 11.12 -1.93 4.74
C LEU A 125 11.62 -1.02 3.62
N VAL A 126 12.14 0.11 4.00
CA VAL A 126 12.93 0.98 3.13
C VAL A 126 14.40 0.79 3.49
N LEU A 127 15.20 0.39 2.50
CA LEU A 127 16.62 0.13 2.67
C LEU A 127 17.44 1.20 1.95
N THR A 128 18.59 1.56 2.53
CA THR A 128 19.62 2.29 1.79
C THR A 128 20.21 1.40 0.70
N ALA A 129 21.00 1.99 -0.19
CA ALA A 129 21.72 1.23 -1.22
C ALA A 129 22.69 0.18 -0.63
N GLU A 130 23.16 0.38 0.60
CA GLU A 130 24.02 -0.54 1.35
C GLU A 130 23.23 -1.59 2.13
N GLY A 131 21.89 -1.59 2.03
CA GLY A 131 21.01 -2.57 2.68
C GLY A 131 20.70 -2.26 4.15
N ARG A 132 20.86 -1.03 4.63
CA ARG A 132 20.43 -0.65 5.99
C ARG A 132 18.96 -0.23 5.99
N ALA A 133 18.16 -0.79 6.88
CA ALA A 133 16.77 -0.39 7.03
C ALA A 133 16.67 0.96 7.75
N VAL A 134 15.83 1.88 7.23
CA VAL A 134 15.63 3.23 7.79
C VAL A 134 14.32 3.38 8.55
N ASN A 135 13.46 2.33 8.59
CA ASN A 135 12.13 2.39 9.17
C ASN A 135 11.72 1.12 9.93
N LEU A 136 12.65 0.48 10.64
CA LEU A 136 12.35 -0.74 11.42
C LEU A 136 11.23 -0.53 12.43
N ASP A 137 11.14 0.66 13.03
CA ASP A 137 10.14 1.09 13.99
C ASP A 137 8.72 1.14 13.42
N THR A 138 8.58 1.40 12.12
CA THR A 138 7.29 1.54 11.44
C THR A 138 7.00 0.43 10.43
N ALA A 139 7.93 -0.51 10.22
CA ALA A 139 7.81 -1.56 9.20
C ALA A 139 6.51 -2.37 9.30
N ALA A 140 6.06 -2.71 10.51
CA ALA A 140 4.85 -3.50 10.75
C ALA A 140 3.55 -2.67 10.76
N SER A 141 3.62 -1.34 10.74
CA SER A 141 2.43 -0.47 10.74
C SER A 141 1.65 -0.53 9.41
N TRP A 142 2.27 -1.02 8.35
CA TRP A 142 1.69 -1.11 7.01
C TRP A 142 0.61 -2.17 6.85
N ARG A 143 0.43 -3.07 7.84
CA ARG A 143 -0.60 -4.11 7.86
C ARG A 143 -2.05 -3.60 7.83
N ASN A 144 -2.27 -2.28 7.85
CA ASN A 144 -3.56 -1.61 7.71
C ASN A 144 -3.66 -0.77 6.42
N ALA A 145 -2.87 -1.08 5.41
CA ALA A 145 -2.76 -0.28 4.18
C ALA A 145 -4.10 -0.10 3.46
N GLY A 146 -4.99 -1.10 3.50
CA GLY A 146 -6.31 -1.04 2.88
C GLY A 146 -7.27 -0.04 3.53
N SER A 147 -7.02 0.39 4.76
CA SER A 147 -7.82 1.40 5.47
C SER A 147 -7.20 2.80 5.45
N ARG A 148 -6.02 2.95 4.83
CA ARG A 148 -5.33 4.23 4.75
C ARG A 148 -5.72 4.99 3.47
N SER A 149 -5.73 6.32 3.56
CA SER A 149 -5.93 7.14 2.37
C SER A 149 -4.70 7.12 1.45
N GLU A 150 -4.94 7.35 0.16
CA GLU A 150 -3.89 7.50 -0.84
C GLU A 150 -2.83 8.51 -0.40
N ASP A 151 -3.26 9.71 0.05
CA ASP A 151 -2.35 10.77 0.47
C ASP A 151 -1.50 10.38 1.68
N ALA A 152 -2.04 9.64 2.65
CA ALA A 152 -1.30 9.19 3.81
C ALA A 152 -0.20 8.18 3.42
N ILE A 153 -0.52 7.23 2.52
CA ILE A 153 0.45 6.27 2.00
C ILE A 153 1.54 6.99 1.20
N PHE A 154 1.14 7.90 0.30
CA PHE A 154 2.08 8.64 -0.55
C PHE A 154 3.03 9.51 0.27
N ALA A 155 2.51 10.28 1.24
CA ALA A 155 3.31 11.15 2.08
C ALA A 155 4.34 10.37 2.91
N GLU A 156 3.98 9.20 3.46
CA GLU A 156 4.91 8.37 4.22
C GLU A 156 6.00 7.79 3.32
N LEU A 157 5.67 7.28 2.13
CA LEU A 157 6.67 6.79 1.17
C LEU A 157 7.60 7.91 0.71
N ALA A 158 7.07 9.10 0.41
CA ALA A 158 7.90 10.24 0.03
C ALA A 158 8.84 10.68 1.16
N ALA A 159 8.36 10.67 2.41
CA ALA A 159 9.18 10.99 3.59
C ALA A 159 10.29 9.94 3.82
N LEU A 160 9.96 8.64 3.68
CA LEU A 160 10.93 7.55 3.82
C LEU A 160 12.01 7.59 2.74
N ALA A 161 11.69 8.06 1.53
CA ALA A 161 12.67 8.25 0.47
C ALA A 161 13.76 9.27 0.83
N GLY A 162 13.42 10.30 1.60
CA GLY A 162 14.33 11.36 2.04
C GLY A 162 14.88 11.20 3.46
N LYS A 163 14.53 10.13 4.18
CA LYS A 163 14.97 9.93 5.56
C LYS A 163 16.50 9.77 5.61
N PRO A 164 17.23 10.46 6.51
CA PRO A 164 18.68 10.26 6.67
C PRO A 164 19.05 8.81 6.96
N ASP A 165 20.25 8.42 6.54
CA ASP A 165 20.81 7.09 6.74
C ASP A 165 21.23 6.85 8.18
#